data_1b80e2e282825111329f6596e42b60d6
#
_entry.id   1b80e2e282825111329f6596e42b60d6
#
_cell.length_a   1.000
_cell.length_b   1.000
_cell.length_c   1.000
_cell.angle_alpha   90.00
_cell.angle_beta   90.00
_cell.angle_gamma   90.00
#
_symmetry.space_group_name_H-M   'P 1'
#
loop_
_entity.id
_entity.type
_entity.pdbx_description
1 polymer ?
#
loop_
_entity_poly.entity_id
_entity_poly.type
_entity_poly.pdbx_seq_one_letter_code
_entity_poly.pdbx_strand_id
1 'polypeptide(L)'
;MNRTFIEVPMFTKKWHELGLTDDDLRNLENVLLKNPKDGDAIQGTGGLRKIRIPMENKGKGKRGGARVIYVDIEIKEIIYFINVYTKNEKDDLNEDEKKAFKAMIKILKEV
;
A
#
# COMPACT_ATOMS: atom_id res chain seq x y z
N MET A 1 -11.01 8.82 -11.46
CA MET A 1 -10.06 9.70 -10.78
C MET A 1 -8.69 9.56 -11.38
N ASN A 2 -7.91 10.63 -11.36
CA ASN A 2 -6.55 10.58 -11.85
C ASN A 2 -5.58 10.38 -10.71
N ARG A 3 -4.67 9.42 -10.86
CA ARG A 3 -3.58 9.19 -9.92
C ARG A 3 -2.36 8.71 -10.65
N THR A 4 -1.21 9.17 -10.20
CA THR A 4 0.09 8.61 -10.58
C THR A 4 0.49 7.64 -9.47
N PHE A 5 0.90 6.44 -9.83
CA PHE A 5 1.33 5.44 -8.84
C PHE A 5 2.85 5.41 -8.80
N ILE A 6 3.40 5.55 -7.60
CA ILE A 6 4.85 5.50 -7.39
C ILE A 6 5.15 4.39 -6.40
N GLU A 7 6.04 3.47 -6.80
CA GLU A 7 6.49 2.38 -5.93
C GLU A 7 7.81 2.79 -5.27
N VAL A 8 7.87 2.70 -3.95
CA VAL A 8 9.19 2.81 -3.30
C VAL A 8 9.97 1.52 -3.57
N PRO A 9 11.32 1.58 -3.61
CA PRO A 9 12.12 0.41 -3.98
C PRO A 9 11.85 -0.84 -3.14
N MET A 10 11.64 -0.68 -1.85
CA MET A 10 11.31 -1.82 -0.99
C MET A 10 9.99 -2.50 -1.39
N PHE A 11 9.00 -1.72 -1.79
CA PHE A 11 7.73 -2.28 -2.25
C PHE A 11 7.94 -3.14 -3.50
N THR A 12 8.65 -2.60 -4.48
CA THR A 12 8.89 -3.31 -5.74
C THR A 12 9.60 -4.63 -5.48
N LYS A 13 10.62 -4.60 -4.65
CA LYS A 13 11.39 -5.81 -4.31
C LYS A 13 10.49 -6.86 -3.65
N LYS A 14 9.73 -6.46 -2.63
CA LYS A 14 8.84 -7.38 -1.92
C LYS A 14 7.72 -7.91 -2.79
N TRP A 15 7.18 -7.08 -3.66
CA TRP A 15 6.15 -7.50 -4.60
C TRP A 15 6.62 -8.69 -5.43
N HIS A 16 7.83 -8.58 -5.99
CA HIS A 16 8.41 -9.66 -6.79
C HIS A 16 8.75 -10.89 -5.93
N GLU A 17 9.29 -10.69 -4.74
CA GLU A 17 9.62 -11.80 -3.84
C GLU A 17 8.39 -12.62 -3.46
N LEU A 18 7.23 -11.99 -3.34
CA LEU A 18 5.99 -12.67 -3.02
C LEU A 18 5.34 -13.37 -4.22
N GLY A 19 5.93 -13.21 -5.42
CA GLY A 19 5.39 -13.82 -6.63
C GLY A 19 4.18 -13.10 -7.19
N LEU A 20 3.95 -11.87 -6.78
CA LEU A 20 2.88 -11.05 -7.32
C LEU A 20 3.27 -10.54 -8.71
N THR A 21 2.31 -10.46 -9.59
CA THR A 21 2.55 -10.15 -11.01
C THR A 21 2.21 -8.70 -11.35
N ASP A 22 2.56 -8.31 -12.59
CA ASP A 22 2.17 -7.00 -13.10
C ASP A 22 0.65 -6.89 -13.25
N ASP A 23 -0.02 -8.00 -13.58
CA ASP A 23 -1.48 -8.01 -13.65
C ASP A 23 -2.10 -7.80 -12.27
N ASP A 24 -1.51 -8.41 -11.23
CA ASP A 24 -1.95 -8.19 -9.85
C ASP A 24 -1.83 -6.71 -9.47
N LEU A 25 -0.73 -6.09 -9.87
CA LEU A 25 -0.50 -4.68 -9.58
C LEU A 25 -1.51 -3.80 -10.33
N ARG A 26 -1.78 -4.10 -11.58
CA ARG A 26 -2.76 -3.35 -12.38
C ARG A 26 -4.15 -3.47 -11.77
N ASN A 27 -4.51 -4.65 -11.29
CA ASN A 27 -5.81 -4.84 -10.61
C ASN A 27 -5.90 -3.98 -9.36
N LEU A 28 -4.84 -3.92 -8.57
CA LEU A 28 -4.79 -3.06 -7.39
C LEU A 28 -4.91 -1.59 -7.78
N GLU A 29 -4.18 -1.15 -8.80
CA GLU A 29 -4.26 0.22 -9.28
C GLU A 29 -5.68 0.57 -9.72
N ASN A 30 -6.35 -0.33 -10.42
CA ASN A 30 -7.73 -0.10 -10.86
C ASN A 30 -8.69 0.04 -9.69
N VAL A 31 -8.52 -0.76 -8.64
CA VAL A 31 -9.33 -0.63 -7.42
C VAL A 31 -9.14 0.74 -6.79
N LEU A 32 -7.88 1.19 -6.67
CA LEU A 32 -7.57 2.48 -6.05
C LEU A 32 -7.94 3.67 -6.92
N LEU A 33 -7.97 3.51 -8.25
CA LEU A 33 -8.47 4.57 -9.13
C LEU A 33 -9.96 4.80 -8.93
N LYS A 34 -10.72 3.75 -8.61
CA LYS A 34 -12.14 3.89 -8.31
C LYS A 34 -12.36 4.50 -6.94
N ASN A 35 -11.55 4.14 -5.97
CA ASN A 35 -11.64 4.68 -4.62
C ASN A 35 -10.26 4.67 -3.96
N PRO A 36 -9.53 5.79 -4.01
CA PRO A 36 -8.20 5.86 -3.39
C PRO A 36 -8.20 5.60 -1.88
N LYS A 37 -9.35 5.73 -1.23
CA LYS A 37 -9.48 5.51 0.22
C LYS A 37 -10.10 4.15 0.55
N ASP A 38 -10.04 3.21 -0.38
CA ASP A 38 -10.63 1.89 -0.18
C ASP A 38 -9.96 1.10 0.95
N GLY A 39 -8.67 1.26 1.15
CA GLY A 39 -7.96 0.64 2.27
C GLY A 39 -8.30 1.31 3.59
N ASP A 40 -8.15 0.55 4.68
CA ASP A 40 -8.42 1.05 6.03
C ASP A 40 -7.32 2.00 6.49
N ALA A 41 -7.70 3.14 7.05
CA ALA A 41 -6.74 4.10 7.57
C ALA A 41 -6.01 3.50 8.78
N ILE A 42 -4.70 3.72 8.82
CA ILE A 42 -3.87 3.32 9.95
C ILE A 42 -3.69 4.54 10.85
N GLN A 43 -4.27 4.48 12.03
CA GLN A 43 -4.24 5.62 12.96
C GLN A 43 -2.81 5.96 13.37
N GLY A 44 -2.56 7.26 13.55
CA GLY A 44 -1.27 7.74 14.02
C GLY A 44 -0.21 7.87 12.93
N THR A 45 -0.58 7.67 11.66
CA THR A 45 0.39 7.71 10.55
C THR A 45 0.23 8.92 9.64
N GLY A 46 -0.84 9.69 9.82
CA GLY A 46 -1.08 10.86 8.99
C GLY A 46 -1.60 10.56 7.59
N GLY A 47 -2.02 9.33 7.31
CA GLY A 47 -2.64 9.01 6.03
C GLY A 47 -2.30 7.67 5.41
N LEU A 48 -1.47 6.85 6.05
CA LEU A 48 -1.25 5.50 5.55
C LEU A 48 -2.54 4.69 5.61
N ARG A 49 -2.70 3.85 4.60
CA ARG A 49 -3.82 2.91 4.51
C ARG A 49 -3.30 1.52 4.24
N LYS A 50 -4.08 0.55 4.66
CA LYS A 50 -3.80 -0.87 4.47
C LYS A 50 -4.93 -1.49 3.68
N ILE A 51 -4.62 -2.09 2.54
CA ILE A 51 -5.61 -2.79 1.72
C ILE A 51 -5.19 -4.24 1.55
N ARG A 52 -6.17 -5.15 1.61
CA ARG A 52 -5.95 -6.58 1.39
C ARG A 52 -6.15 -6.90 -0.08
N ILE A 53 -5.25 -7.69 -0.64
CA ILE A 53 -5.37 -8.15 -2.01
C ILE A 53 -5.26 -9.67 -2.05
N PRO A 54 -5.90 -10.31 -3.04
CA PRO A 54 -5.78 -11.76 -3.18
C PRO A 54 -4.40 -12.15 -3.73
N MET A 55 -3.97 -13.37 -3.45
CA MET A 55 -2.83 -14.00 -4.10
C MET A 55 -3.34 -15.22 -4.84
N GLU A 56 -4.01 -15.00 -5.95
CA GLU A 56 -4.73 -16.03 -6.67
C GLU A 56 -3.83 -17.16 -7.19
N ASN A 57 -2.64 -16.82 -7.65
CA ASN A 57 -1.67 -17.79 -8.11
C ASN A 57 -1.19 -18.73 -7.00
N LYS A 58 -1.47 -18.42 -5.75
CA LYS A 58 -1.17 -19.27 -4.60
C LYS A 58 -2.44 -19.82 -3.95
N GLY A 59 -3.59 -19.68 -4.63
CA GLY A 59 -4.86 -20.17 -4.13
C GLY A 59 -5.38 -19.42 -2.92
N LYS A 60 -4.94 -18.20 -2.69
CA LYS A 60 -5.34 -17.40 -1.52
C LYS A 60 -6.20 -16.22 -1.92
N GLY A 61 -7.38 -16.12 -1.31
CA GLY A 61 -8.24 -14.95 -1.45
C GLY A 61 -7.76 -13.78 -0.62
N LYS A 62 -8.58 -12.74 -0.47
CA LYS A 62 -8.21 -11.50 0.25
C LYS A 62 -7.72 -11.75 1.67
N ARG A 63 -8.35 -12.65 2.41
CA ARG A 63 -7.98 -12.91 3.80
C ARG A 63 -6.62 -13.59 3.94
N GLY A 64 -6.33 -14.52 3.04
CA GLY A 64 -5.07 -15.25 3.04
C GLY A 64 -4.04 -14.68 2.09
N GLY A 65 -4.32 -13.53 1.48
CA GLY A 65 -3.45 -12.91 0.49
C GLY A 65 -2.41 -12.01 1.09
N ALA A 66 -2.17 -10.87 0.42
CA ALA A 66 -1.20 -9.89 0.88
C ALA A 66 -1.89 -8.64 1.42
N ARG A 67 -1.12 -7.85 2.17
CA ARG A 67 -1.52 -6.52 2.62
C ARG A 67 -0.61 -5.52 1.97
N VAL A 68 -1.19 -4.48 1.39
CA VAL A 68 -0.45 -3.39 0.79
C VAL A 68 -0.62 -2.14 1.65
N ILE A 69 0.51 -1.54 2.00
CA ILE A 69 0.53 -0.25 2.70
C ILE A 69 0.76 0.82 1.65
N TYR A 70 -0.12 1.79 1.60
CA TYR A 70 -0.03 2.88 0.64
C TYR A 70 -0.50 4.20 1.26
N VAL A 71 -0.21 5.29 0.58
CA VAL A 71 -0.72 6.61 0.96
C VAL A 71 -1.22 7.34 -0.27
N ASP A 72 -2.38 7.97 -0.15
CA ASP A 72 -2.96 8.80 -1.19
C ASP A 72 -2.67 10.26 -0.89
N ILE A 73 -1.79 10.87 -1.66
CA ILE A 73 -1.50 12.31 -1.55
C ILE A 73 -2.43 13.03 -2.53
N GLU A 74 -3.64 13.31 -2.08
CA GLU A 74 -4.70 13.88 -2.91
C GLU A 74 -4.29 15.16 -3.62
N ILE A 75 -3.66 16.06 -2.89
CA ILE A 75 -3.28 17.37 -3.43
C ILE A 75 -2.35 17.27 -4.64
N LYS A 76 -1.61 16.17 -4.74
CA LYS A 76 -0.69 15.93 -5.86
C LYS A 76 -1.18 14.87 -6.82
N GLU A 77 -2.31 14.27 -6.53
CA GLU A 77 -2.87 13.15 -7.30
C GLU A 77 -1.88 12.00 -7.44
N ILE A 78 -1.16 11.69 -6.36
CA ILE A 78 -0.15 10.62 -6.32
C ILE A 78 -0.50 9.62 -5.24
N ILE A 79 -0.43 8.33 -5.58
CA ILE A 79 -0.48 7.25 -4.60
C ILE A 79 0.91 6.62 -4.53
N TYR A 80 1.48 6.58 -3.32
CA TYR A 80 2.74 5.89 -3.08
C TYR A 80 2.47 4.51 -2.51
N PHE A 81 3.02 3.49 -3.16
CA PHE A 81 3.04 2.14 -2.59
C PHE A 81 4.27 2.00 -1.71
N ILE A 82 4.05 1.74 -0.44
CA ILE A 82 5.10 1.81 0.59
C ILE A 82 5.63 0.44 0.95
N ASN A 83 4.75 -0.54 1.15
CA ASN A 83 5.16 -1.88 1.55
C ASN A 83 4.10 -2.90 1.18
N VAL A 84 4.51 -4.15 1.10
CA VAL A 84 3.60 -5.28 0.90
C VAL A 84 4.11 -6.45 1.73
N TYR A 85 3.21 -7.16 2.39
CA TYR A 85 3.58 -8.30 3.21
C TYR A 85 2.41 -9.28 3.31
N THR A 86 2.71 -10.51 3.69
CA THR A 86 1.67 -11.51 3.91
C THR A 86 1.23 -11.48 5.36
N LYS A 87 0.09 -12.11 5.64
CA LYS A 87 -0.48 -12.19 6.98
C LYS A 87 0.51 -12.73 8.02
N ASN A 88 1.40 -13.62 7.60
CA ASN A 88 2.32 -14.30 8.51
C ASN A 88 3.57 -13.50 8.85
N GLU A 89 3.83 -12.40 8.16
CA GLU A 89 5.04 -11.62 8.36
C GLU A 89 4.88 -10.59 9.46
N LYS A 90 4.04 -9.61 9.24
CA LYS A 90 3.84 -8.51 10.18
C LYS A 90 2.49 -7.91 9.91
N ASP A 91 1.67 -7.77 10.94
CA ASP A 91 0.32 -7.28 10.76
C ASP A 91 0.13 -5.82 11.19
N ASP A 92 0.88 -5.35 12.18
CA ASP A 92 0.71 -4.01 12.72
C ASP A 92 2.02 -3.22 12.79
N LEU A 93 1.91 -1.90 12.65
CA LEU A 93 3.02 -0.98 12.86
C LEU A 93 3.12 -0.65 14.35
N ASN A 94 4.34 -0.59 14.87
CA ASN A 94 4.56 -0.09 16.23
C ASN A 94 4.55 1.45 16.23
N GLU A 95 4.59 2.05 17.42
CA GLU A 95 4.49 3.50 17.55
C GLU A 95 5.63 4.26 16.89
N ASP A 96 6.85 3.73 16.95
CA ASP A 96 8.00 4.36 16.30
C ASP A 96 7.88 4.34 14.79
N GLU A 97 7.40 3.23 14.23
CA GLU A 97 7.15 3.11 12.79
C GLU A 97 6.05 4.09 12.36
N LYS A 98 4.99 4.22 13.14
CA LYS A 98 3.91 5.17 12.84
C LYS A 98 4.42 6.61 12.81
N LYS A 99 5.25 6.98 13.77
CA LYS A 99 5.86 8.32 13.82
C LYS A 99 6.74 8.58 12.61
N ALA A 100 7.55 7.60 12.22
CA ALA A 100 8.41 7.72 11.06
C ALA A 100 7.61 7.92 9.78
N PHE A 101 6.54 7.14 9.59
CA PHE A 101 5.67 7.29 8.42
C PHE A 101 4.93 8.61 8.43
N LYS A 102 4.48 9.08 9.59
CA LYS A 102 3.80 10.37 9.69
C LYS A 102 4.72 11.51 9.23
N ALA A 103 5.98 11.48 9.65
CA ALA A 103 6.97 12.46 9.23
C ALA A 103 7.23 12.39 7.72
N MET A 104 7.35 11.17 7.19
CA MET A 104 7.56 10.96 5.76
C MET A 104 6.38 11.52 4.94
N ILE A 105 5.15 11.22 5.35
CA ILE A 105 3.96 11.68 4.64
C ILE A 105 3.90 13.20 4.63
N LYS A 106 4.24 13.84 5.73
CA LYS A 106 4.27 15.30 5.80
C LYS A 106 5.23 15.87 4.75
N ILE A 107 6.40 15.27 4.62
CA ILE A 107 7.38 15.68 3.61
C ILE A 107 6.83 15.47 2.20
N LEU A 108 6.20 14.33 1.95
CA LEU A 108 5.62 14.03 0.64
C LEU A 108 4.54 15.02 0.24
N LYS A 109 3.77 15.52 1.20
CA LYS A 109 2.74 16.51 0.92
C LYS A 109 3.31 17.90 0.61
N GLU A 110 4.45 18.22 1.16
CA GLU A 110 5.07 19.54 1.02
C GLU A 110 5.96 19.68 -0.22
N VAL A 111 6.45 18.59 -0.75
CA VAL A 111 7.41 18.60 -1.88
C VAL A 111 6.79 19.03 -3.20
#